data_35b273f8e07ff3a66c8c744343d7d9dd
#
_entry.id   35b273f8e07ff3a66c8c744343d7d9dd
#
_cell.length_a   1.000
_cell.length_b   1.000
_cell.length_c   1.000
_cell.angle_alpha   90.00
_cell.angle_beta   90.00
_cell.angle_gamma   90.00
#
_symmetry.space_group_name_H-M   'P 1'
#
loop_
_entity.id
_entity.type
_entity.pdbx_description
1 polymer ?
#
loop_
_entity_poly.entity_id
_entity_poly.type
_entity_poly.pdbx_seq_one_letter_code
_entity_poly.pdbx_strand_id
1 'polypeptide(L)'
;MSIIQFSHANGFPARTYSVLFEQLKGHRISAINILAENRKAADIKWYDLTEDILESAGQFGEPVVGVGHSIGGVLTLLAAAKKPQLFQTVILL
;
A
#
# COMPACT_ATOMS: atom_id res chain seq x y z
N MET A 1 18.68 -3.44 0.16
CA MET A 1 17.35 -3.89 0.63
C MET A 1 16.36 -2.75 0.50
N SER A 2 15.23 -3.00 -0.16
CA SER A 2 14.18 -1.99 -0.33
C SER A 2 13.07 -2.15 0.71
N ILE A 3 12.41 -1.06 1.01
CA ILE A 3 11.17 -1.09 1.80
C ILE A 3 10.03 -1.13 0.79
N ILE A 4 9.22 -2.19 0.88
CA ILE A 4 8.08 -2.40 -0.01
C ILE A 4 6.80 -2.07 0.77
N GLN A 5 6.08 -1.06 0.31
CA GLN A 5 4.77 -0.70 0.83
C GLN A 5 3.72 -1.36 -0.05
N PHE A 6 3.03 -2.37 0.49
CA PHE A 6 2.06 -3.16 -0.27
C PHE A 6 0.63 -2.78 0.09
N SER A 7 -0.20 -2.59 -0.94
CA SER A 7 -1.62 -2.27 -0.81
C SER A 7 -2.47 -3.30 -1.56
N HIS A 8 -3.35 -3.97 -0.82
CA HIS A 8 -4.13 -5.10 -1.32
C HIS A 8 -5.32 -4.71 -2.18
N ALA A 9 -5.87 -5.69 -2.91
CA ALA A 9 -7.13 -5.54 -3.62
C ALA A 9 -8.31 -5.65 -2.65
N ASN A 10 -9.43 -5.06 -3.04
CA ASN A 10 -10.67 -5.15 -2.27
C ASN A 10 -11.09 -6.61 -2.13
N GLY A 11 -11.39 -7.04 -0.91
CA GLY A 11 -11.79 -8.42 -0.63
C GLY A 11 -10.62 -9.38 -0.42
N PHE A 12 -9.37 -8.92 -0.59
CA PHE A 12 -8.17 -9.74 -0.42
C PHE A 12 -7.25 -9.05 0.58
N PRO A 13 -7.45 -9.27 1.89
CA PRO A 13 -6.61 -8.63 2.91
C PRO A 13 -5.14 -9.03 2.75
N ALA A 14 -4.25 -8.25 3.35
CA ALA A 14 -2.80 -8.41 3.16
C ALA A 14 -2.31 -9.84 3.34
N ARG A 15 -2.87 -10.59 4.29
CA ARG A 15 -2.45 -11.99 4.54
C ARG A 15 -2.67 -12.93 3.34
N THR A 16 -3.58 -12.56 2.41
CA THR A 16 -3.85 -13.34 1.20
C THR A 16 -2.62 -13.41 0.29
N TYR A 17 -1.71 -12.46 0.43
CA TYR A 17 -0.51 -12.36 -0.40
C TYR A 17 0.72 -12.99 0.24
N SER A 18 0.55 -13.85 1.24
CA SER A 18 1.66 -14.44 1.98
C SER A 18 2.66 -15.17 1.09
N VAL A 19 2.20 -15.83 0.02
CA VAL A 19 3.10 -16.51 -0.92
C VAL A 19 3.98 -15.51 -1.65
N LEU A 20 3.40 -14.38 -2.10
CA LEU A 20 4.16 -13.32 -2.73
C LEU A 20 5.19 -12.74 -1.77
N PHE A 21 4.81 -12.48 -0.53
CA PHE A 21 5.71 -11.92 0.46
C PHE A 21 6.87 -12.86 0.76
N GLU A 22 6.62 -14.16 0.79
CA GLU A 22 7.67 -15.16 1.00
C GLU A 22 8.70 -15.11 -0.13
N GLN A 23 8.27 -14.88 -1.37
CA GLN A 23 9.16 -14.73 -2.51
C GLN A 23 9.99 -13.45 -2.45
N LEU A 24 9.53 -12.47 -1.70
CA LEU A 24 10.18 -11.17 -1.55
C LEU A 24 10.99 -11.07 -0.26
N LYS A 25 11.22 -12.18 0.42
CA LYS A 25 12.03 -12.16 1.64
C LYS A 25 13.43 -11.62 1.30
N GLY A 26 14.00 -10.86 2.19
CA GLY A 26 15.23 -10.10 1.93
C GLY A 26 14.93 -8.61 1.73
N HIS A 27 13.67 -8.27 1.50
CA HIS A 27 13.17 -6.89 1.52
C HIS A 27 12.28 -6.70 2.73
N ARG A 28 12.22 -5.48 3.23
CA ARG A 28 11.30 -5.13 4.30
C ARG A 28 9.93 -4.86 3.69
N ILE A 29 8.92 -5.63 4.08
CA ILE A 29 7.57 -5.49 3.56
C ILE A 29 6.68 -4.89 4.63
N SER A 30 6.02 -3.79 4.28
CA SER A 30 4.99 -3.17 5.07
C SER A 30 3.68 -3.30 4.32
N ALA A 31 2.81 -4.19 4.77
CA ALA A 31 1.50 -4.40 4.16
C ALA A 31 0.43 -3.79 5.05
N ILE A 32 -0.45 -2.99 4.46
CA ILE A 32 -1.55 -2.38 5.19
C ILE A 32 -2.89 -2.95 4.72
N ASN A 33 -3.85 -2.97 5.63
CA ASN A 33 -5.24 -3.29 5.28
C ASN A 33 -5.96 -1.97 5.00
N ILE A 34 -6.11 -1.65 3.73
CA ILE A 34 -6.68 -0.38 3.28
C ILE A 34 -8.13 -0.26 3.70
N LEU A 35 -8.88 -1.37 3.60
CA LEU A 35 -10.27 -1.42 4.02
C LEU A 35 -10.32 -1.99 5.43
N ALA A 36 -10.15 -1.12 6.42
CA ALA A 36 -10.17 -1.52 7.81
C ALA A 36 -11.54 -2.13 8.17
N GLU A 37 -11.53 -3.23 8.91
CA GLU A 37 -12.74 -3.97 9.26
C GLU A 37 -13.74 -3.13 10.03
N ASN A 38 -13.28 -2.15 10.78
CA ASN A 38 -14.13 -1.27 11.59
C ASN A 38 -14.64 -0.04 10.83
N ARG A 39 -14.33 0.10 9.55
CA ARG A 39 -14.86 1.18 8.71
C ARG A 39 -16.11 0.71 8.01
N LYS A 40 -17.18 1.50 8.11
CA LYS A 40 -18.40 1.25 7.36
C LYS A 40 -18.17 1.63 5.90
N ALA A 41 -18.65 0.79 4.97
CA ALA A 41 -18.47 1.03 3.55
C ALA A 41 -18.98 2.41 3.10
N ALA A 42 -20.07 2.88 3.69
CA ALA A 42 -20.66 4.18 3.37
C ALA A 42 -19.77 5.37 3.78
N ASP A 43 -18.86 5.14 4.73
CA ASP A 43 -17.98 6.19 5.27
C ASP A 43 -16.60 6.17 4.63
N ILE A 44 -16.31 5.20 3.75
CA ILE A 44 -15.00 5.06 3.12
C ILE A 44 -14.92 5.95 1.89
N LYS A 45 -13.94 6.84 1.89
CA LYS A 45 -13.65 7.71 0.74
C LYS A 45 -12.26 7.39 0.20
N TRP A 46 -12.09 7.56 -1.11
CA TRP A 46 -10.79 7.36 -1.76
C TRP A 46 -9.68 8.19 -1.10
N TYR A 47 -10.02 9.41 -0.71
CA TYR A 47 -9.07 10.29 -0.03
C TYR A 47 -8.55 9.67 1.26
N ASP A 48 -9.45 9.11 2.09
CA ASP A 48 -9.06 8.51 3.36
C ASP A 48 -8.16 7.29 3.17
N LEU A 49 -8.47 6.47 2.18
CA LEU A 49 -7.66 5.27 1.86
C LEU A 49 -6.27 5.68 1.37
N THR A 50 -6.20 6.73 0.55
CA THR A 50 -4.93 7.27 0.06
C THR A 50 -4.08 7.81 1.21
N GLU A 51 -4.71 8.48 2.17
CA GLU A 51 -4.01 9.01 3.36
C GLU A 51 -3.42 7.88 4.21
N ASP A 52 -4.09 6.74 4.32
CA ASP A 52 -3.56 5.59 5.04
C ASP A 52 -2.23 5.12 4.42
N ILE A 53 -2.17 5.08 3.09
CA ILE A 53 -0.95 4.70 2.38
C ILE A 53 0.17 5.73 2.60
N LEU A 54 -0.15 7.02 2.54
CA LEU A 54 0.82 8.09 2.75
C LEU A 54 1.38 8.07 4.17
N GLU A 55 0.52 7.86 5.16
CA GLU A 55 0.95 7.76 6.55
C GLU A 55 1.89 6.59 6.75
N SER A 56 1.53 5.43 6.22
CA SER A 56 2.35 4.23 6.32
C SER A 56 3.70 4.41 5.63
N ALA A 57 3.71 4.94 4.41
CA ALA A 57 4.95 5.16 3.66
C ALA A 57 5.85 6.20 4.32
N GLY A 58 5.26 7.23 4.91
CA GLY A 58 6.02 8.34 5.51
C GLY A 58 6.79 7.96 6.77
N GLN A 59 6.39 6.88 7.45
CA GLN A 59 7.02 6.51 8.72
C GLN A 59 8.45 5.94 8.57
N PHE A 60 8.86 5.59 7.35
CA PHE A 60 10.16 4.93 7.15
C PHE A 60 11.33 5.89 7.02
N GLY A 61 11.09 7.18 6.81
CA GLY A 61 12.15 8.16 6.67
C GLY A 61 12.96 8.08 5.38
N GLU A 62 12.57 7.20 4.45
CA GLU A 62 13.19 7.06 3.13
C GLU A 62 12.13 6.64 2.12
N PRO A 63 12.34 6.90 0.82
CA PRO A 63 11.37 6.50 -0.20
C PRO A 63 11.17 5.00 -0.25
N VAL A 64 9.90 4.60 -0.43
CA VAL A 64 9.52 3.19 -0.50
C VAL A 64 9.23 2.78 -1.94
N VAL A 65 9.26 1.47 -2.20
CA VAL A 65 8.71 0.89 -3.43
C VAL A 65 7.23 0.62 -3.15
N GLY A 66 6.35 1.35 -3.81
CA GLY A 66 4.91 1.16 -3.66
C GLY A 66 4.44 0.05 -4.58
N VAL A 67 3.83 -0.99 -4.02
CA VAL A 67 3.27 -2.10 -4.80
C VAL A 67 1.79 -2.21 -4.47
N GLY A 68 0.95 -2.24 -5.48
CA GLY A 68 -0.48 -2.36 -5.27
C GLY A 68 -1.15 -3.29 -6.26
N HIS A 69 -2.16 -4.00 -5.80
CA HIS A 69 -2.94 -4.93 -6.61
C HIS A 69 -4.35 -4.39 -6.81
N SER A 70 -4.77 -4.22 -8.09
CA SER A 70 -6.10 -3.75 -8.45
C SER A 70 -6.38 -2.39 -7.82
N ILE A 71 -7.42 -2.26 -6.98
CA ILE A 71 -7.74 -0.99 -6.29
C ILE A 71 -6.58 -0.51 -5.43
N GLY A 72 -5.83 -1.42 -4.81
CA GLY A 72 -4.61 -1.07 -4.06
C GLY A 72 -3.57 -0.41 -4.95
N GLY A 73 -3.49 -0.83 -6.20
CA GLY A 73 -2.61 -0.20 -7.19
C GLY A 73 -3.06 1.21 -7.53
N VAL A 74 -4.35 1.42 -7.74
CA VAL A 74 -4.90 2.76 -8.03
C VAL A 74 -4.63 3.69 -6.86
N LEU A 75 -4.88 3.24 -5.63
CA LEU A 75 -4.67 4.06 -4.44
C LEU A 75 -3.19 4.38 -4.24
N THR A 76 -2.30 3.41 -4.51
CA THR A 76 -0.86 3.63 -4.44
C THR A 76 -0.40 4.68 -5.45
N LEU A 77 -0.94 4.61 -6.67
CA LEU A 77 -0.64 5.59 -7.71
C LEU A 77 -1.12 7.00 -7.31
N LEU A 78 -2.32 7.10 -6.75
CA LEU A 78 -2.85 8.38 -6.26
C LEU A 78 -1.99 8.93 -5.13
N ALA A 79 -1.54 8.06 -4.21
CA ALA A 79 -0.65 8.46 -3.13
C ALA A 79 0.68 9.00 -3.67
N ALA A 80 1.27 8.32 -4.64
CA ALA A 80 2.52 8.73 -5.26
C ALA A 80 2.36 10.05 -6.02
N ALA A 81 1.23 10.26 -6.68
CA ALA A 81 0.94 11.52 -7.36
C ALA A 81 0.83 12.68 -6.37
N LYS A 82 0.27 12.41 -5.18
CA LYS A 82 0.08 13.42 -4.14
C LYS A 82 1.38 13.78 -3.43
N LYS A 83 2.22 12.77 -3.11
CA LYS A 83 3.51 12.97 -2.44
C LYS A 83 4.58 12.10 -3.09
N PRO A 84 5.06 12.49 -4.28
CA PRO A 84 6.02 11.67 -5.03
C PRO A 84 7.34 11.45 -4.29
N GLN A 85 7.71 12.33 -3.37
CA GLN A 85 8.94 12.19 -2.61
C GLN A 85 8.95 10.98 -1.66
N LEU A 86 7.78 10.41 -1.35
CA LEU A 86 7.69 9.24 -0.49
C LEU A 86 7.92 7.91 -1.24
N PHE A 87 7.95 7.96 -2.57
CA PHE A 87 7.99 6.75 -3.39
C PHE A 87 9.19 6.76 -4.32
N GLN A 88 9.99 5.69 -4.26
CA GLN A 88 11.09 5.46 -5.19
C GLN A 88 10.55 5.01 -6.55
N THR A 89 9.57 4.11 -6.51
CA THR A 89 8.89 3.62 -7.71
C THR A 89 7.53 3.05 -7.31
N VAL A 90 6.66 2.86 -8.27
CA VAL A 90 5.33 2.26 -8.06
C VAL A 90 5.18 1.10 -9.04
N ILE A 91 4.76 -0.04 -8.51
CA ILE A 91 4.51 -1.25 -9.29
C ILE A 91 3.03 -1.61 -9.16
N LEU A 92 2.35 -1.69 -10.29
CA LEU A 92 0.94 -2.03 -10.35
C LEU A 92 0.77 -3.46 -10.84
N LEU A 93 0.01 -4.24 -10.08
CA LEU A 93 -0.28 -5.63 -10.40
C LEU A 93 -1.72 -5.80 -10.88
#